data_728e30577f0acf2684af554204bf323b
#
_entry.id   728e30577f0acf2684af554204bf323b
#
_cell.length_a   1.000
_cell.length_b   1.000
_cell.length_c   1.000
_cell.angle_alpha   90.00
_cell.angle_beta   90.00
_cell.angle_gamma   90.00
#
_symmetry.space_group_name_H-M   'P 1'
#
loop_
_entity.id
_entity.type
_entity.pdbx_description
1 polymer ?
#
loop_
_entity_poly.entity_id
_entity_poly.type
_entity_poly.pdbx_seq_one_letter_code
_entity_poly.pdbx_strand_id
1 'polypeptide(L)'
;MRGALKYLFLLIPFWWTAGLEAQQLPIYSQYILNGFMVNPAMAGHDGFTSFNLTARQQWLGFKDAPQTYSASWHTRLLQRSHRIVGNPLRRNNMLIPSTRGRVGLGAYIINDANAQVARTGVSFTYAYHIFLNNQQLSFGLSAKAFQYRIYKESLTFGEAGDPVLNGDFNTVAYSPDADFGVFFRSFDYFVGFSVSNLLQTSVLIGSNELPDFKTYRHYWILGGYRFKMGEELGLEPGILLKTTENWNPQGDLTLKVYYSDLFWGGLSYRTNRSIIALVGVRIDGLYFGYSFDWALSEMAHFNYGSHEISLTFKMGDNARRYRWINRY
;
A
#
# COMPACT_ATOMS: atom_id res chain seq x y z
N MET A 1 7.87 -11.34 -47.94
CA MET A 1 7.76 -11.32 -46.47
C MET A 1 6.50 -10.51 -46.03
N ARG A 2 5.30 -11.03 -46.29
CA ARG A 2 4.02 -10.39 -45.95
C ARG A 2 2.99 -11.47 -45.56
N GLY A 3 3.24 -12.25 -44.52
CA GLY A 3 2.37 -13.36 -44.15
C GLY A 3 2.35 -13.76 -42.67
N ALA A 4 3.23 -13.20 -41.83
CA ALA A 4 3.40 -13.66 -40.44
C ALA A 4 2.68 -12.80 -39.36
N LEU A 5 1.99 -11.70 -39.75
CA LEU A 5 1.39 -10.77 -38.78
C LEU A 5 -0.14 -10.97 -38.59
N LYS A 6 -0.74 -11.99 -39.23
CA LYS A 6 -2.20 -12.22 -39.17
C LYS A 6 -2.65 -13.22 -38.10
N TYR A 7 -1.74 -13.88 -37.40
CA TYR A 7 -2.08 -14.92 -36.41
C TYR A 7 -1.86 -14.54 -34.94
N LEU A 8 -1.51 -13.26 -34.66
CA LEU A 8 -1.26 -12.81 -33.27
C LEU A 8 -2.51 -12.31 -32.55
N PHE A 9 -3.69 -12.37 -33.16
CA PHE A 9 -4.94 -11.85 -32.57
C PHE A 9 -5.99 -12.93 -32.27
N LEU A 10 -5.64 -14.20 -32.27
CA LEU A 10 -6.61 -15.30 -32.17
C LEU A 10 -6.39 -16.22 -30.96
N LEU A 11 -5.93 -15.68 -29.84
CA LEU A 11 -5.91 -16.43 -28.59
C LEU A 11 -6.35 -15.53 -27.45
N ILE A 12 -7.51 -15.80 -26.96
CA ILE A 12 -8.03 -15.80 -25.60
C ILE A 12 -9.48 -15.23 -25.54
N PRO A 13 -10.49 -16.07 -25.65
CA PRO A 13 -11.63 -15.93 -24.75
C PRO A 13 -11.37 -16.85 -23.55
N PHE A 14 -10.64 -16.37 -22.56
CA PHE A 14 -10.56 -17.03 -21.26
C PHE A 14 -11.87 -16.73 -20.51
N TRP A 15 -12.76 -17.67 -20.46
CA TRP A 15 -13.93 -17.64 -19.61
C TRP A 15 -13.48 -17.71 -18.16
N TRP A 16 -13.41 -16.56 -17.52
CA TRP A 16 -13.23 -16.47 -16.09
C TRP A 16 -14.59 -16.65 -15.43
N THR A 17 -14.84 -17.84 -14.90
CA THR A 17 -15.81 -18.01 -13.82
C THR A 17 -15.16 -17.46 -12.57
N ALA A 18 -15.41 -16.18 -12.26
CA ALA A 18 -14.99 -15.60 -11.00
C ALA A 18 -15.81 -16.22 -9.88
N GLY A 19 -15.23 -17.17 -9.15
CA GLY A 19 -15.73 -17.54 -7.83
C GLY A 19 -15.71 -16.29 -6.95
N LEU A 20 -16.83 -15.97 -6.31
CA LEU A 20 -16.96 -14.86 -5.38
C LEU A 20 -16.21 -15.22 -4.07
N GLU A 21 -14.90 -15.10 -4.05
CA GLU A 21 -14.13 -15.19 -2.81
C GLU A 21 -13.96 -13.79 -2.21
N ALA A 22 -14.68 -13.56 -1.09
CA ALA A 22 -14.93 -12.24 -0.51
C ALA A 22 -13.78 -11.65 0.32
N GLN A 23 -12.57 -12.26 0.31
CA GLN A 23 -11.47 -11.83 1.18
C GLN A 23 -10.44 -10.98 0.45
N GLN A 24 -10.67 -9.68 0.39
CA GLN A 24 -9.68 -8.77 -0.16
C GLN A 24 -9.13 -7.84 0.91
N LEU A 25 -7.80 -7.72 0.98
CA LEU A 25 -7.18 -6.64 1.74
C LEU A 25 -7.61 -5.29 1.14
N PRO A 26 -7.91 -4.28 1.98
CA PRO A 26 -8.28 -2.96 1.48
C PRO A 26 -7.14 -2.39 0.61
N ILE A 27 -7.50 -1.84 -0.55
CA ILE A 27 -6.58 -1.16 -1.44
C ILE A 27 -6.77 0.34 -1.27
N TYR A 28 -5.72 1.00 -0.82
CA TYR A 28 -5.69 2.45 -0.74
C TYR A 28 -5.55 3.05 -2.13
N SER A 29 -6.34 4.06 -2.43
CA SER A 29 -6.27 4.78 -3.71
C SER A 29 -5.04 5.70 -3.75
N GLN A 30 -4.63 6.23 -2.59
CA GLN A 30 -3.43 7.05 -2.41
C GLN A 30 -2.20 6.22 -1.99
N TYR A 31 -2.05 4.98 -2.52
CA TYR A 31 -0.96 4.07 -2.15
C TYR A 31 0.44 4.68 -2.32
N ILE A 32 0.61 5.67 -3.18
CA ILE A 32 1.92 6.33 -3.36
C ILE A 32 2.29 7.19 -2.14
N LEU A 33 1.32 7.81 -1.45
CA LEU A 33 1.58 8.56 -0.22
C LEU A 33 1.93 7.65 0.96
N ASN A 34 1.43 6.43 0.96
CA ASN A 34 1.68 5.45 2.01
C ASN A 34 2.07 4.07 1.44
N GLY A 35 3.01 4.06 0.50
CA GLY A 35 3.52 2.82 -0.12
C GLY A 35 4.14 1.83 0.85
N PHE A 36 4.56 2.31 2.02
CA PHE A 36 5.05 1.48 3.11
C PHE A 36 4.03 0.42 3.57
N MET A 37 2.73 0.72 3.57
CA MET A 37 1.71 -0.26 3.92
C MET A 37 1.50 -1.36 2.87
N VAL A 38 1.91 -1.09 1.62
CA VAL A 38 1.84 -2.06 0.52
C VAL A 38 3.13 -2.88 0.42
N ASN A 39 4.28 -2.25 0.69
CA ASN A 39 5.57 -2.90 0.55
C ASN A 39 6.49 -2.54 1.73
N PRO A 40 6.85 -3.51 2.60
CA PRO A 40 7.69 -3.27 3.76
C PRO A 40 9.09 -2.75 3.43
N ALA A 41 9.62 -3.02 2.22
CA ALA A 41 10.90 -2.48 1.79
C ALA A 41 10.90 -0.94 1.61
N MET A 42 9.72 -0.32 1.63
CA MET A 42 9.59 1.13 1.56
C MET A 42 9.73 1.82 2.92
N ALA A 43 9.87 1.10 4.04
CA ALA A 43 10.12 1.72 5.34
C ALA A 43 11.43 2.52 5.33
N GLY A 44 11.35 3.85 5.50
CA GLY A 44 12.50 4.75 5.47
C GLY A 44 13.20 4.90 4.12
N HIS A 45 12.61 4.44 3.00
CA HIS A 45 13.24 4.46 1.68
C HIS A 45 13.58 5.87 1.18
N ASP A 46 12.81 6.87 1.58
CA ASP A 46 12.98 8.27 1.20
C ASP A 46 13.97 9.03 2.11
N GLY A 47 14.39 8.41 3.22
CA GLY A 47 15.34 9.01 4.17
C GLY A 47 14.71 9.97 5.17
N PHE A 48 13.40 10.23 5.08
CA PHE A 48 12.67 11.03 6.05
C PHE A 48 12.12 10.19 7.20
N THR A 49 11.78 10.86 8.30
CA THR A 49 10.84 10.34 9.27
C THR A 49 9.46 10.77 8.82
N SER A 50 8.62 9.81 8.48
CA SER A 50 7.29 10.04 7.91
C SER A 50 6.22 9.50 8.85
N PHE A 51 5.19 10.30 9.07
CA PHE A 51 3.94 9.91 9.71
C PHE A 51 2.83 10.04 8.68
N ASN A 52 1.99 9.04 8.56
CA ASN A 52 0.84 9.08 7.67
C ASN A 52 -0.42 8.68 8.43
N LEU A 53 -1.50 9.41 8.18
CA LEU A 53 -2.85 9.11 8.62
C LEU A 53 -3.73 8.98 7.37
N THR A 54 -4.46 7.90 7.26
CA THR A 54 -5.40 7.67 6.15
C THR A 54 -6.74 7.26 6.70
N ALA A 55 -7.80 7.89 6.18
CA ALA A 55 -9.18 7.55 6.43
C ALA A 55 -9.87 7.29 5.09
N ARG A 56 -10.49 6.12 4.95
CA ARG A 56 -11.21 5.71 3.75
C ARG A 56 -12.61 5.24 4.13
N GLN A 57 -13.61 5.77 3.45
CA GLN A 57 -14.98 5.30 3.51
C GLN A 57 -15.42 4.85 2.11
N GLN A 58 -15.78 3.58 1.99
CA GLN A 58 -16.22 3.01 0.72
C GLN A 58 -17.74 3.11 0.63
N TRP A 59 -18.25 3.29 -0.60
CA TRP A 59 -19.68 3.26 -0.92
C TRP A 59 -20.53 4.11 0.03
N LEU A 60 -20.19 5.39 0.13
CA LEU A 60 -20.92 6.34 0.99
C LEU A 60 -22.41 6.31 0.64
N GLY A 61 -23.26 6.22 1.66
CA GLY A 61 -24.72 6.10 1.54
C GLY A 61 -25.26 4.70 1.83
N PHE A 62 -24.45 3.66 1.81
CA PHE A 62 -24.87 2.35 2.31
C PHE A 62 -24.80 2.30 3.82
N LYS A 63 -25.79 1.61 4.41
CA LYS A 63 -25.73 1.28 5.85
C LYS A 63 -24.54 0.31 6.08
N ASP A 64 -23.77 0.56 7.13
CA ASP A 64 -22.61 -0.26 7.51
C ASP A 64 -21.56 -0.40 6.41
N ALA A 65 -21.41 0.65 5.58
CA ALA A 65 -20.41 0.72 4.52
C ALA A 65 -18.98 0.53 5.06
N PRO A 66 -18.08 -0.13 4.30
CA PRO A 66 -16.73 -0.38 4.75
C PRO A 66 -15.97 0.91 5.07
N GLN A 67 -15.30 0.91 6.22
CA GLN A 67 -14.49 2.02 6.71
C GLN A 67 -13.11 1.51 7.09
N THR A 68 -12.07 2.19 6.61
CA THR A 68 -10.70 1.85 6.93
C THR A 68 -9.97 3.07 7.48
N TYR A 69 -9.39 2.94 8.65
CA TYR A 69 -8.53 3.94 9.26
C TYR A 69 -7.14 3.36 9.46
N SER A 70 -6.11 4.11 9.12
CA SER A 70 -4.75 3.70 9.36
C SER A 70 -3.87 4.84 9.81
N ALA A 71 -2.92 4.50 10.67
CA ALA A 71 -1.82 5.37 11.05
C ALA A 71 -0.51 4.62 10.84
N SER A 72 0.45 5.23 10.16
CA SER A 72 1.75 4.64 9.95
C SER A 72 2.87 5.60 10.25
N TRP A 73 3.99 5.04 10.67
CA TRP A 73 5.24 5.75 10.91
C TRP A 73 6.38 4.94 10.33
N HIS A 74 7.30 5.61 9.67
CA HIS A 74 8.55 5.00 9.29
C HIS A 74 9.69 6.01 9.30
N THR A 75 10.90 5.52 9.54
CA THR A 75 12.10 6.36 9.57
C THR A 75 13.30 5.60 9.05
N ARG A 76 14.31 6.32 8.60
CA ARG A 76 15.63 5.75 8.33
C ARG A 76 16.56 6.05 9.48
N LEU A 77 17.16 4.99 10.04
CA LEU A 77 18.20 5.13 11.04
C LEU A 77 19.51 5.55 10.37
N LEU A 78 19.98 6.73 10.71
CA LEU A 78 21.27 7.24 10.27
C LEU A 78 22.27 7.12 11.41
N GLN A 79 23.30 6.31 11.24
CA GLN A 79 24.45 6.39 12.13
C GLN A 79 25.20 7.69 11.81
N ARG A 80 25.12 8.66 12.72
CA ARG A 80 26.00 9.82 12.68
C ARG A 80 27.43 9.32 12.84
N SER A 81 28.21 9.35 11.76
CA SER A 81 29.62 9.11 11.84
C SER A 81 30.28 10.35 12.43
N HIS A 82 30.67 10.32 13.70
CA HIS A 82 31.57 11.30 14.30
C HIS A 82 33.04 11.12 13.89
N ARG A 83 33.33 10.22 12.96
CA ARG A 83 34.67 10.13 12.36
C ARG A 83 34.80 11.22 11.31
N ILE A 84 35.30 12.36 11.75
CA ILE A 84 36.01 13.29 10.89
C ILE A 84 37.31 12.56 10.50
N VAL A 85 37.28 11.82 9.39
CA VAL A 85 38.54 11.37 8.76
C VAL A 85 38.95 12.52 7.85
N GLY A 86 39.36 13.60 8.46
CA GLY A 86 40.00 14.73 7.82
C GLY A 86 41.48 14.67 8.15
N ASN A 87 42.33 14.39 7.19
CA ASN A 87 43.73 14.77 7.26
C ASN A 87 43.74 16.29 7.03
N PRO A 88 44.09 17.15 8.04
CA PRO A 88 43.97 18.61 7.94
C PRO A 88 44.89 19.23 6.88
N LEU A 89 45.76 18.46 6.25
CA LEU A 89 46.73 18.91 5.26
C LEU A 89 46.34 18.65 3.80
N ARG A 90 45.19 18.03 3.51
CA ARG A 90 44.71 17.82 2.14
C ARG A 90 43.44 18.63 1.90
N ARG A 91 43.55 19.73 1.16
CA ARG A 91 42.51 20.67 0.77
C ARG A 91 41.48 20.12 -0.24
N ASN A 92 41.46 18.83 -0.48
CA ASN A 92 40.45 18.14 -1.29
C ASN A 92 39.64 17.21 -0.41
N ASN A 93 38.81 17.80 0.46
CA ASN A 93 37.75 17.06 1.14
C ASN A 93 36.64 16.74 0.11
N MET A 94 36.85 15.73 -0.69
CA MET A 94 35.75 15.03 -1.32
C MET A 94 34.94 14.40 -0.19
N LEU A 95 33.82 15.02 0.15
CA LEU A 95 32.85 14.45 1.06
C LEU A 95 32.30 13.19 0.39
N ILE A 96 32.91 12.06 0.66
CA ILE A 96 32.41 10.75 0.23
C ILE A 96 31.07 10.58 0.95
N PRO A 97 29.96 10.44 0.21
CA PRO A 97 28.64 10.26 0.82
C PRO A 97 28.72 9.05 1.75
N SER A 98 28.46 9.27 3.03
CA SER A 98 28.40 8.17 3.99
C SER A 98 27.19 7.31 3.64
N THR A 99 27.39 6.13 3.07
CA THR A 99 26.36 5.11 2.80
C THR A 99 25.86 4.45 4.10
N ARG A 100 25.97 5.12 5.25
CA ARG A 100 25.81 4.51 6.58
C ARG A 100 24.37 4.47 7.09
N GLY A 101 23.43 5.10 6.47
CA GLY A 101 22.01 4.98 6.85
C GLY A 101 21.31 3.90 6.04
N ARG A 102 21.57 2.61 6.34
CA ARG A 102 21.03 1.49 5.56
C ARG A 102 19.79 0.85 6.15
N VAL A 103 19.42 1.21 7.36
CA VAL A 103 18.33 0.59 8.10
C VAL A 103 17.13 1.50 8.13
N GLY A 104 15.99 0.98 7.68
CA GLY A 104 14.68 1.56 7.86
C GLY A 104 13.90 0.82 8.94
N LEU A 105 13.18 1.56 9.77
CA LEU A 105 12.21 1.03 10.71
C LEU A 105 10.84 1.60 10.39
N GLY A 106 9.80 0.81 10.60
CA GLY A 106 8.43 1.26 10.43
C GLY A 106 7.46 0.53 11.34
N ALA A 107 6.34 1.16 11.56
CA ALA A 107 5.21 0.58 12.25
C ALA A 107 3.92 1.13 11.67
N TYR A 108 2.84 0.34 11.66
CA TYR A 108 1.51 0.84 11.37
C TYR A 108 0.46 0.18 12.24
N ILE A 109 -0.61 0.91 12.42
CA ILE A 109 -1.87 0.44 12.97
C ILE A 109 -2.94 0.60 11.90
N ILE A 110 -3.81 -0.37 11.75
CA ILE A 110 -4.96 -0.33 10.84
C ILE A 110 -6.20 -0.84 11.57
N ASN A 111 -7.33 -0.17 11.31
CA ASN A 111 -8.66 -0.64 11.66
C ASN A 111 -9.50 -0.65 10.39
N ASP A 112 -10.02 -1.80 10.04
CA ASP A 112 -10.83 -2.03 8.85
C ASP A 112 -12.13 -2.69 9.29
N ALA A 113 -13.22 -1.94 9.21
CA ALA A 113 -14.55 -2.39 9.60
C ALA A 113 -15.42 -2.52 8.36
N ASN A 114 -16.01 -3.68 8.17
CA ASN A 114 -16.89 -4.00 7.06
C ASN A 114 -18.15 -4.66 7.60
N ALA A 115 -19.23 -3.91 7.69
CA ALA A 115 -20.51 -4.37 8.23
C ALA A 115 -20.36 -5.08 9.59
N GLN A 116 -20.34 -6.39 9.55
CA GLN A 116 -20.38 -7.26 10.73
C GLN A 116 -18.99 -7.70 11.23
N VAL A 117 -17.95 -7.43 10.44
CA VAL A 117 -16.59 -7.87 10.73
C VAL A 117 -15.65 -6.68 10.84
N ALA A 118 -14.97 -6.57 11.96
CA ALA A 118 -13.87 -5.62 12.11
C ALA A 118 -12.54 -6.34 12.21
N ARG A 119 -11.53 -5.77 11.57
CA ARG A 119 -10.15 -6.24 11.60
C ARG A 119 -9.25 -5.10 12.08
N THR A 120 -8.67 -5.26 13.26
CA THR A 120 -7.69 -4.31 13.80
C THR A 120 -6.33 -4.97 13.81
N GLY A 121 -5.31 -4.28 13.32
CA GLY A 121 -3.98 -4.85 13.22
C GLY A 121 -2.87 -3.88 13.53
N VAL A 122 -1.73 -4.43 13.94
CA VAL A 122 -0.48 -3.72 14.14
C VAL A 122 0.62 -4.41 13.36
N SER A 123 1.59 -3.65 12.89
CA SER A 123 2.75 -4.18 12.17
C SER A 123 4.01 -3.43 12.59
N PHE A 124 5.11 -4.19 12.69
CA PHE A 124 6.47 -3.66 12.87
C PHE A 124 7.33 -4.13 11.72
N THR A 125 8.11 -3.23 11.15
CA THR A 125 8.88 -3.45 9.94
C THR A 125 10.34 -3.09 10.14
N TYR A 126 11.19 -3.97 9.63
CA TYR A 126 12.62 -3.73 9.43
C TYR A 126 12.91 -3.74 7.94
N ALA A 127 13.61 -2.71 7.45
CA ALA A 127 14.05 -2.62 6.07
C ALA A 127 15.56 -2.40 5.98
N TYR A 128 16.18 -2.96 4.96
CA TYR A 128 17.59 -2.76 4.68
C TYR A 128 17.78 -2.20 3.27
N HIS A 129 18.55 -1.10 3.16
CA HIS A 129 18.73 -0.36 1.94
C HIS A 129 20.17 -0.48 1.44
N ILE A 130 20.33 -0.89 0.20
CA ILE A 130 21.61 -1.00 -0.52
C ILE A 130 21.66 0.13 -1.55
N PHE A 131 22.71 0.95 -1.48
CA PHE A 131 22.89 2.04 -2.43
C PHE A 131 23.88 1.60 -3.52
N LEU A 132 23.45 1.68 -4.76
CA LEU A 132 24.19 1.32 -5.96
C LEU A 132 24.32 2.60 -6.82
N ASN A 133 25.37 3.37 -6.63
CA ASN A 133 25.55 4.68 -7.26
C ASN A 133 24.33 5.60 -7.00
N ASN A 134 23.53 5.84 -8.05
CA ASN A 134 22.32 6.69 -8.01
C ASN A 134 21.02 5.87 -7.84
N GLN A 135 21.12 4.61 -7.47
CA GLN A 135 20.00 3.70 -7.33
C GLN A 135 19.94 3.15 -5.90
N GLN A 136 18.78 2.73 -5.48
CA GLN A 136 18.56 2.11 -4.18
C GLN A 136 17.79 0.81 -4.36
N LEU A 137 18.35 -0.27 -3.84
CA LEU A 137 17.66 -1.55 -3.68
C LEU A 137 17.36 -1.74 -2.19
N SER A 138 16.13 -2.07 -1.87
CA SER A 138 15.66 -2.22 -0.49
C SER A 138 14.97 -3.55 -0.31
N PHE A 139 15.21 -4.17 0.84
CA PHE A 139 14.53 -5.38 1.30
C PHE A 139 13.81 -5.05 2.59
N GLY A 140 12.61 -5.57 2.78
CA GLY A 140 11.82 -5.34 3.99
C GLY A 140 11.15 -6.59 4.49
N LEU A 141 11.07 -6.71 5.80
CA LEU A 141 10.36 -7.75 6.50
C LEU A 141 9.48 -7.11 7.57
N SER A 142 8.21 -7.52 7.62
CA SER A 142 7.29 -7.07 8.67
C SER A 142 6.78 -8.25 9.47
N ALA A 143 6.68 -8.06 10.77
CA ALA A 143 5.89 -8.91 11.67
C ALA A 143 4.61 -8.15 12.01
N LYS A 144 3.46 -8.83 11.90
CA LYS A 144 2.16 -8.24 12.14
C LYS A 144 1.24 -9.15 12.93
N ALA A 145 0.28 -8.56 13.60
CA ALA A 145 -0.78 -9.28 14.29
C ALA A 145 -2.12 -8.58 14.03
N PHE A 146 -3.11 -9.36 13.66
CA PHE A 146 -4.47 -8.90 13.47
C PHE A 146 -5.40 -9.52 14.48
N GLN A 147 -6.33 -8.70 14.98
CA GLN A 147 -7.51 -9.12 15.71
C GLN A 147 -8.71 -9.02 14.77
N TYR A 148 -9.39 -10.12 14.58
CA TYR A 148 -10.67 -10.19 13.90
C TYR A 148 -11.78 -10.21 14.95
N ARG A 149 -12.83 -9.42 14.72
CA ARG A 149 -14.01 -9.36 15.60
C ARG A 149 -15.27 -9.44 14.77
N ILE A 150 -16.19 -10.30 15.16
CA ILE A 150 -17.54 -10.37 14.61
C ILE A 150 -18.52 -9.75 15.62
N TYR A 151 -19.37 -8.85 15.12
CA TYR A 151 -20.44 -8.24 15.92
C TYR A 151 -21.71 -9.10 15.81
N LYS A 152 -21.97 -9.95 16.80
CA LYS A 152 -23.14 -10.86 16.83
C LYS A 152 -24.47 -10.09 16.71
N GLU A 153 -24.57 -8.92 17.32
CA GLU A 153 -25.77 -8.08 17.37
C GLU A 153 -26.24 -7.61 15.97
N SER A 154 -25.33 -7.58 15.01
CA SER A 154 -25.60 -7.20 13.62
C SER A 154 -25.90 -8.40 12.70
N LEU A 155 -25.79 -9.63 13.21
CA LEU A 155 -26.08 -10.84 12.42
C LEU A 155 -27.60 -11.10 12.44
N THR A 156 -28.19 -11.22 11.25
CA THR A 156 -29.59 -11.62 11.09
C THR A 156 -29.59 -13.09 10.69
N PHE A 157 -30.13 -13.94 11.55
CA PHE A 157 -30.24 -15.38 11.31
C PHE A 157 -31.64 -15.71 10.79
N GLY A 158 -31.73 -16.66 9.88
CA GLY A 158 -32.99 -17.07 9.27
C GLY A 158 -33.92 -17.81 10.20
N GLU A 159 -33.39 -18.44 11.27
CA GLU A 159 -34.14 -19.18 12.28
C GLU A 159 -33.78 -18.70 13.69
N ALA A 160 -34.83 -18.43 14.50
CA ALA A 160 -34.66 -18.13 15.90
C ALA A 160 -34.31 -19.42 16.66
N GLY A 161 -33.04 -19.54 17.11
CA GLY A 161 -32.57 -20.70 17.85
C GLY A 161 -31.57 -21.61 17.09
N ASP A 162 -30.94 -21.06 16.03
CA ASP A 162 -29.86 -21.74 15.33
C ASP A 162 -28.80 -22.25 16.33
N PRO A 163 -28.46 -23.54 16.31
CA PRO A 163 -27.45 -24.15 17.20
C PRO A 163 -26.10 -23.44 17.16
N VAL A 164 -25.74 -22.82 16.06
CA VAL A 164 -24.51 -22.02 15.91
C VAL A 164 -24.47 -20.84 16.89
N LEU A 165 -25.64 -20.31 17.31
CA LEU A 165 -25.75 -19.24 18.29
C LEU A 165 -25.63 -19.70 19.75
N ASN A 166 -26.01 -20.93 20.03
CA ASN A 166 -26.09 -21.48 21.39
C ASN A 166 -24.78 -22.16 21.82
N GLY A 167 -23.82 -22.36 20.92
CA GLY A 167 -22.49 -22.91 21.19
C GLY A 167 -21.45 -21.85 21.59
N ASP A 168 -20.25 -22.30 21.90
CA ASP A 168 -19.06 -21.46 22.12
C ASP A 168 -18.67 -20.72 20.81
N PHE A 169 -19.39 -19.63 20.53
CA PHE A 169 -19.14 -18.82 19.36
C PHE A 169 -18.02 -17.79 19.65
N ASN A 170 -16.82 -18.06 19.13
CA ASN A 170 -15.70 -17.15 19.25
C ASN A 170 -15.93 -15.90 18.40
N THR A 171 -16.20 -14.76 19.05
CA THR A 171 -16.36 -13.46 18.38
C THR A 171 -15.05 -12.75 18.08
N VAL A 172 -13.96 -13.21 18.68
CA VAL A 172 -12.63 -12.60 18.56
C VAL A 172 -11.59 -13.66 18.26
N ALA A 173 -10.78 -13.43 17.24
CA ALA A 173 -9.65 -14.26 16.90
C ALA A 173 -8.40 -13.43 16.59
N TYR A 174 -7.23 -13.99 16.87
CA TYR A 174 -5.95 -13.35 16.62
C TYR A 174 -5.17 -14.09 15.54
N SER A 175 -4.59 -13.36 14.61
CA SER A 175 -3.83 -13.90 13.50
C SER A 175 -2.46 -13.22 13.43
N PRO A 176 -1.39 -13.83 13.93
CA PRO A 176 -0.04 -13.38 13.68
C PRO A 176 0.34 -13.71 12.23
N ASP A 177 1.04 -12.81 11.56
CA ASP A 177 1.48 -13.02 10.19
C ASP A 177 2.77 -12.21 9.90
N ALA A 178 3.30 -12.36 8.69
CA ALA A 178 4.49 -11.67 8.23
C ALA A 178 4.33 -11.20 6.79
N ASP A 179 5.06 -10.12 6.42
CA ASP A 179 5.16 -9.63 5.05
C ASP A 179 6.62 -9.51 4.65
N PHE A 180 6.90 -9.75 3.37
CA PHE A 180 8.20 -9.55 2.77
C PHE A 180 8.08 -8.63 1.56
N GLY A 181 9.10 -7.82 1.31
CA GLY A 181 9.13 -6.94 0.15
C GLY A 181 10.52 -6.65 -0.36
N VAL A 182 10.56 -6.33 -1.64
CA VAL A 182 11.72 -5.80 -2.36
C VAL A 182 11.27 -4.53 -3.07
N PHE A 183 12.10 -3.50 -3.01
CA PHE A 183 11.83 -2.22 -3.64
C PHE A 183 13.10 -1.68 -4.28
N PHE A 184 13.03 -1.41 -5.56
CA PHE A 184 14.08 -0.78 -6.33
C PHE A 184 13.66 0.61 -6.76
N ARG A 185 14.54 1.56 -6.61
CA ARG A 185 14.31 2.95 -6.98
C ARG A 185 15.52 3.54 -7.67
N SER A 186 15.26 4.24 -8.76
CA SER A 186 16.21 5.06 -9.49
C SER A 186 15.76 6.53 -9.48
N PHE A 187 16.37 7.36 -10.29
CA PHE A 187 16.08 8.79 -10.42
C PHE A 187 14.65 9.06 -10.91
N ASP A 188 14.24 8.31 -11.93
CA ASP A 188 13.01 8.59 -12.66
C ASP A 188 12.01 7.43 -12.56
N TYR A 189 12.39 6.27 -12.04
CA TYR A 189 11.50 5.12 -11.94
C TYR A 189 11.69 4.34 -10.65
N PHE A 190 10.64 3.63 -10.30
CA PHE A 190 10.65 2.69 -9.19
C PHE A 190 9.87 1.43 -9.56
N VAL A 191 10.29 0.32 -8.96
CA VAL A 191 9.60 -0.97 -9.05
C VAL A 191 9.64 -1.63 -7.70
N GLY A 192 8.53 -2.20 -7.26
CA GLY A 192 8.43 -2.95 -6.02
C GLY A 192 7.67 -4.25 -6.19
N PHE A 193 8.08 -5.24 -5.43
CA PHE A 193 7.37 -6.49 -5.26
C PHE A 193 7.20 -6.76 -3.77
N SER A 194 6.03 -7.22 -3.36
CA SER A 194 5.83 -7.67 -1.98
C SER A 194 4.84 -8.82 -1.88
N VAL A 195 4.98 -9.57 -0.82
CA VAL A 195 4.09 -10.67 -0.44
C VAL A 195 3.59 -10.39 0.96
N SER A 196 2.28 -10.32 1.12
CA SER A 196 1.62 -10.18 2.41
C SER A 196 0.97 -11.48 2.82
N ASN A 197 0.80 -11.69 4.14
CA ASN A 197 0.24 -12.89 4.74
C ASN A 197 1.07 -14.15 4.43
N LEU A 198 2.39 -14.08 4.64
CA LEU A 198 3.32 -15.19 4.36
C LEU A 198 2.98 -16.48 5.12
N LEU A 199 2.56 -16.35 6.39
CA LEU A 199 2.32 -17.48 7.28
C LEU A 199 0.97 -18.16 7.02
N GLN A 200 0.04 -17.45 6.36
CA GLN A 200 -1.32 -17.97 6.07
C GLN A 200 -2.02 -18.52 7.33
N THR A 201 -1.97 -17.75 8.39
CA THR A 201 -2.52 -18.19 9.69
C THR A 201 -4.01 -18.48 9.57
N SER A 202 -4.42 -19.65 10.05
CA SER A 202 -5.83 -19.99 10.19
C SER A 202 -6.45 -19.19 11.34
N VAL A 203 -7.62 -18.64 11.08
CA VAL A 203 -8.37 -17.81 12.04
C VAL A 203 -9.60 -18.58 12.46
N LEU A 204 -9.62 -19.03 13.72
CA LEU A 204 -10.75 -19.72 14.32
C LEU A 204 -11.78 -18.68 14.80
N ILE A 205 -12.79 -18.45 13.99
CA ILE A 205 -13.91 -17.55 14.33
C ILE A 205 -15.22 -18.33 14.18
N GLY A 206 -16.12 -18.16 15.15
CA GLY A 206 -17.39 -18.86 15.16
C GLY A 206 -17.39 -20.10 16.04
N SER A 207 -18.19 -21.09 15.69
CA SER A 207 -18.21 -22.38 16.37
C SER A 207 -17.10 -23.29 15.87
N ASN A 208 -16.65 -24.24 16.69
CA ASN A 208 -15.64 -25.24 16.31
C ASN A 208 -16.07 -26.17 15.16
N GLU A 209 -17.32 -26.10 14.73
CA GLU A 209 -17.88 -26.87 13.61
C GLU A 209 -17.73 -26.14 12.25
N LEU A 210 -17.37 -24.85 12.28
CA LEU A 210 -17.16 -24.09 11.05
C LEU A 210 -15.71 -24.32 10.54
N PRO A 211 -15.51 -24.37 9.20
CA PRO A 211 -14.18 -24.49 8.65
C PRO A 211 -13.33 -23.28 9.02
N ASP A 212 -12.06 -23.54 9.32
CA ASP A 212 -11.08 -22.52 9.61
C ASP A 212 -11.00 -21.50 8.49
N PHE A 213 -11.08 -20.23 8.87
CA PHE A 213 -10.87 -19.14 7.96
C PHE A 213 -9.37 -18.94 7.71
N LYS A 214 -8.89 -19.38 6.55
CA LYS A 214 -7.49 -19.25 6.18
C LYS A 214 -7.22 -17.92 5.50
N THR A 215 -6.21 -17.16 5.95
CA THR A 215 -5.74 -15.96 5.28
C THR A 215 -4.90 -16.35 4.05
N TYR A 216 -5.26 -15.84 2.87
CA TYR A 216 -4.50 -16.09 1.64
C TYR A 216 -3.32 -15.14 1.50
N ARG A 217 -2.22 -15.60 0.87
CA ARG A 217 -1.13 -14.73 0.46
C ARG A 217 -1.59 -13.76 -0.61
N HIS A 218 -1.14 -12.51 -0.47
CA HIS A 218 -1.35 -11.49 -1.47
C HIS A 218 -0.01 -11.09 -2.07
N TYR A 219 0.06 -11.10 -3.37
CA TYR A 219 1.22 -10.68 -4.15
C TYR A 219 0.95 -9.31 -4.73
N TRP A 220 1.89 -8.40 -4.56
CA TRP A 220 1.79 -7.04 -5.02
C TRP A 220 2.96 -6.70 -5.92
N ILE A 221 2.68 -6.03 -7.04
CA ILE A 221 3.68 -5.42 -7.90
C ILE A 221 3.29 -3.97 -8.05
N LEU A 222 4.22 -3.07 -7.78
CA LEU A 222 4.02 -1.64 -7.97
C LEU A 222 5.16 -1.08 -8.82
N GLY A 223 4.87 -0.09 -9.64
CA GLY A 223 5.88 0.57 -10.45
C GLY A 223 5.39 1.89 -10.99
N GLY A 224 6.34 2.75 -11.31
CA GLY A 224 6.06 4.04 -11.92
C GLY A 224 7.29 4.64 -12.56
N TYR A 225 7.04 5.54 -13.49
CA TYR A 225 8.08 6.32 -14.16
C TYR A 225 7.69 7.79 -14.14
N ARG A 226 8.63 8.66 -13.83
CA ARG A 226 8.40 10.10 -13.77
C ARG A 226 9.10 10.82 -14.90
N PHE A 227 8.32 11.29 -15.86
CA PHE A 227 8.75 12.16 -16.94
C PHE A 227 8.75 13.61 -16.45
N LYS A 228 9.85 14.31 -16.68
CA LYS A 228 9.92 15.76 -16.48
C LYS A 228 9.53 16.45 -17.77
N MET A 229 8.58 17.35 -17.68
CA MET A 229 8.10 18.17 -18.79
C MET A 229 8.42 19.63 -18.49
N GLY A 230 9.67 20.05 -18.79
CA GLY A 230 10.18 21.35 -18.38
C GLY A 230 10.62 21.41 -16.91
N GLU A 231 10.58 22.60 -16.32
CA GLU A 231 11.06 22.82 -14.93
C GLU A 231 9.95 22.60 -13.88
N GLU A 232 8.70 22.81 -14.23
CA GLU A 232 7.58 22.85 -13.29
C GLU A 232 6.64 21.63 -13.39
N LEU A 233 6.57 20.98 -14.55
CA LEU A 233 5.64 19.90 -14.79
C LEU A 233 6.33 18.53 -14.72
N GLY A 234 5.67 17.59 -14.07
CA GLY A 234 6.02 16.18 -14.05
C GLY A 234 4.82 15.30 -14.38
N LEU A 235 5.02 14.30 -15.23
CA LEU A 235 4.02 13.29 -15.57
C LEU A 235 4.48 11.95 -14.99
N GLU A 236 3.62 11.27 -14.23
CA GLU A 236 3.96 10.00 -13.60
C GLU A 236 2.89 8.94 -13.90
N PRO A 237 3.06 8.14 -14.97
CA PRO A 237 2.34 6.90 -15.11
C PRO A 237 2.81 5.91 -14.04
N GLY A 238 1.86 5.19 -13.46
CA GLY A 238 2.09 4.18 -12.45
C GLY A 238 1.16 3.00 -12.60
N ILE A 239 1.59 1.88 -12.05
CA ILE A 239 0.83 0.63 -12.02
C ILE A 239 0.92 0.02 -10.62
N LEU A 240 -0.20 -0.51 -10.15
CA LEU A 240 -0.27 -1.37 -8.98
C LEU A 240 -1.03 -2.62 -9.37
N LEU A 241 -0.39 -3.78 -9.27
CA LEU A 241 -1.02 -5.08 -9.48
C LEU A 241 -1.10 -5.81 -8.16
N LYS A 242 -2.22 -6.44 -7.91
CA LYS A 242 -2.48 -7.31 -6.77
C LYS A 242 -3.07 -8.61 -7.25
N THR A 243 -2.61 -9.72 -6.69
CA THR A 243 -3.27 -11.02 -6.87
C THR A 243 -3.19 -11.83 -5.58
N THR A 244 -4.03 -12.83 -5.45
CA THR A 244 -3.99 -13.83 -4.38
C THR A 244 -3.53 -15.17 -4.94
N GLU A 245 -3.27 -16.16 -4.07
CA GLU A 245 -2.96 -17.52 -4.51
C GLU A 245 -4.07 -18.13 -5.38
N ASN A 246 -5.32 -17.76 -5.15
CA ASN A 246 -6.47 -18.21 -5.93
C ASN A 246 -6.62 -17.49 -7.28
N TRP A 247 -5.56 -16.75 -7.70
CA TRP A 247 -5.49 -16.07 -8.98
C TRP A 247 -6.68 -15.12 -9.22
N ASN A 248 -6.86 -14.17 -8.30
CA ASN A 248 -7.82 -13.08 -8.46
C ASN A 248 -7.08 -11.74 -8.69
N PRO A 249 -6.59 -11.46 -9.92
CA PRO A 249 -5.79 -10.30 -10.21
C PRO A 249 -6.65 -9.03 -10.23
N GLN A 250 -6.12 -8.01 -9.62
CA GLN A 250 -6.63 -6.63 -9.67
C GLN A 250 -5.48 -5.70 -10.02
N GLY A 251 -5.74 -4.75 -10.90
CA GLY A 251 -4.75 -3.76 -11.32
C GLY A 251 -5.31 -2.35 -11.26
N ASP A 252 -4.47 -1.41 -10.86
CA ASP A 252 -4.72 0.02 -10.92
C ASP A 252 -3.70 0.63 -11.89
N LEU A 253 -4.18 1.28 -12.94
CA LEU A 253 -3.38 2.08 -13.87
C LEU A 253 -3.58 3.54 -13.55
N THR A 254 -2.55 4.22 -13.11
CA THR A 254 -2.62 5.59 -12.61
C THR A 254 -1.79 6.52 -13.47
N LEU A 255 -2.34 7.68 -13.80
CA LEU A 255 -1.61 8.78 -14.43
C LEU A 255 -1.70 10.00 -13.54
N LYS A 256 -0.56 10.50 -13.06
CA LYS A 256 -0.46 11.70 -12.23
C LYS A 256 0.29 12.80 -12.94
N VAL A 257 -0.14 14.03 -12.72
CA VAL A 257 0.54 15.26 -13.12
C VAL A 257 0.93 16.00 -11.86
N TYR A 258 2.17 16.43 -11.79
CA TYR A 258 2.72 17.27 -10.73
C TYR A 258 3.00 18.67 -11.26
N TYR A 259 2.65 19.67 -10.49
CA TYR A 259 2.99 21.06 -10.78
C TYR A 259 3.89 21.62 -9.68
N SER A 260 5.08 22.06 -10.05
CA SER A 260 6.13 22.61 -9.15
C SER A 260 6.44 21.72 -7.93
N ASP A 261 6.19 20.40 -8.00
CA ASP A 261 6.25 19.45 -6.87
C ASP A 261 5.39 19.86 -5.64
N LEU A 262 4.51 20.87 -5.80
CA LEU A 262 3.62 21.37 -4.75
C LEU A 262 2.22 20.82 -4.88
N PHE A 263 1.73 20.68 -6.09
CA PHE A 263 0.40 20.17 -6.37
C PHE A 263 0.50 18.92 -7.23
N TRP A 264 -0.41 18.00 -7.03
CA TRP A 264 -0.60 16.88 -7.95
C TRP A 264 -2.08 16.60 -8.16
N GLY A 265 -2.39 16.15 -9.35
CA GLY A 265 -3.69 15.63 -9.72
C GLY A 265 -3.52 14.41 -10.59
N GLY A 266 -4.49 13.53 -10.62
CA GLY A 266 -4.39 12.33 -11.44
C GLY A 266 -5.69 11.56 -11.55
N LEU A 267 -5.68 10.62 -12.48
CA LEU A 267 -6.74 9.65 -12.70
C LEU A 267 -6.15 8.24 -12.62
N SER A 268 -6.90 7.34 -12.02
CA SER A 268 -6.56 5.92 -11.99
C SER A 268 -7.75 5.09 -12.46
N TYR A 269 -7.48 4.10 -13.28
CA TYR A 269 -8.45 3.08 -13.67
C TYR A 269 -8.15 1.79 -12.92
N ARG A 270 -9.13 1.29 -12.18
CA ARG A 270 -9.07 0.02 -11.45
C ARG A 270 -9.85 -1.04 -12.22
N THR A 271 -9.21 -2.19 -12.46
CA THR A 271 -9.79 -3.29 -13.28
C THR A 271 -11.12 -3.80 -12.74
N ASN A 272 -11.43 -3.62 -11.46
CA ASN A 272 -12.75 -3.93 -10.87
C ASN A 272 -13.82 -2.88 -11.22
N ARG A 273 -13.66 -2.23 -12.37
CA ARG A 273 -14.60 -1.25 -12.93
C ARG A 273 -14.80 -0.04 -12.02
N SER A 274 -13.70 0.62 -11.62
CA SER A 274 -13.80 1.94 -11.01
C SER A 274 -12.79 2.94 -11.60
N ILE A 275 -13.18 4.20 -11.60
CA ILE A 275 -12.33 5.34 -11.95
C ILE A 275 -12.08 6.12 -10.68
N ILE A 276 -10.83 6.45 -10.43
CA ILE A 276 -10.39 7.15 -9.23
C ILE A 276 -9.81 8.50 -9.66
N ALA A 277 -10.36 9.58 -9.13
CA ALA A 277 -9.78 10.90 -9.23
C ALA A 277 -8.90 11.16 -8.00
N LEU A 278 -7.71 11.69 -8.22
CA LEU A 278 -6.68 11.93 -7.21
C LEU A 278 -6.29 13.39 -7.23
N VAL A 279 -6.24 14.04 -6.09
CA VAL A 279 -5.70 15.40 -5.96
C VAL A 279 -4.90 15.49 -4.67
N GLY A 280 -3.94 16.39 -4.63
CA GLY A 280 -3.23 16.67 -3.39
C GLY A 280 -2.32 17.87 -3.49
N VAL A 281 -1.86 18.28 -2.32
CA VAL A 281 -1.00 19.44 -2.13
C VAL A 281 0.09 19.14 -1.13
N ARG A 282 1.26 19.69 -1.38
CA ARG A 282 2.40 19.69 -0.48
C ARG A 282 2.66 21.11 0.02
N ILE A 283 2.71 21.25 1.33
CA ILE A 283 3.10 22.49 2.02
C ILE A 283 4.27 22.13 2.93
N ASP A 284 5.48 22.49 2.53
CA ASP A 284 6.72 22.09 3.20
C ASP A 284 6.84 20.57 3.39
N GLY A 285 6.82 20.10 4.64
CA GLY A 285 6.84 18.67 4.99
C GLY A 285 5.47 18.01 5.08
N LEU A 286 4.39 18.76 4.90
CA LEU A 286 3.01 18.28 5.00
C LEU A 286 2.46 17.96 3.62
N TYR A 287 1.90 16.77 3.46
CA TYR A 287 1.25 16.32 2.23
C TYR A 287 -0.20 16.01 2.57
N PHE A 288 -1.12 16.64 1.89
CA PHE A 288 -2.54 16.34 1.95
C PHE A 288 -2.99 15.74 0.63
N GLY A 289 -3.64 14.60 0.67
CA GLY A 289 -4.18 13.91 -0.48
C GLY A 289 -5.65 13.57 -0.29
N TYR A 290 -6.44 13.73 -1.34
CA TYR A 290 -7.82 13.30 -1.42
C TYR A 290 -8.02 12.45 -2.67
N SER A 291 -8.77 11.36 -2.54
CA SER A 291 -9.22 10.58 -3.69
C SER A 291 -10.70 10.27 -3.63
N PHE A 292 -11.29 10.28 -4.80
CA PHE A 292 -12.67 9.93 -5.05
C PHE A 292 -12.72 8.74 -6.00
N ASP A 293 -13.33 7.64 -5.57
CA ASP A 293 -13.42 6.40 -6.31
C ASP A 293 -14.87 6.19 -6.76
N TRP A 294 -15.09 6.25 -8.06
CA TRP A 294 -16.39 6.07 -8.70
C TRP A 294 -16.50 4.66 -9.27
N ALA A 295 -17.42 3.86 -8.74
CA ALA A 295 -17.70 2.54 -9.30
C ALA A 295 -18.43 2.66 -10.65
N LEU A 296 -18.01 1.86 -11.65
CA LEU A 296 -18.65 1.75 -12.96
C LEU A 296 -19.64 0.58 -13.04
N SER A 297 -19.95 -0.02 -11.89
CA SER A 297 -20.91 -1.12 -11.76
C SER A 297 -22.31 -0.58 -11.42
N GLU A 298 -23.31 -1.44 -11.47
CA GLU A 298 -24.70 -1.08 -11.08
C GLU A 298 -24.79 -0.55 -9.63
N MET A 299 -23.85 -0.90 -8.77
CA MET A 299 -23.75 -0.35 -7.41
C MET A 299 -23.57 1.17 -7.38
N ALA A 300 -23.06 1.78 -8.46
CA ALA A 300 -22.89 3.24 -8.54
C ALA A 300 -24.21 4.02 -8.42
N HIS A 301 -25.32 3.40 -8.77
CA HIS A 301 -26.65 4.04 -8.68
C HIS A 301 -27.17 4.16 -7.24
N PHE A 302 -26.58 3.41 -6.32
CA PHE A 302 -27.06 3.30 -4.94
C PHE A 302 -26.07 3.89 -3.90
N ASN A 303 -24.94 4.46 -4.34
CA ASN A 303 -23.95 5.05 -3.44
C ASN A 303 -23.35 6.34 -4.00
N TYR A 304 -22.75 7.12 -3.16
CA TYR A 304 -22.10 8.39 -3.49
C TYR A 304 -20.58 8.23 -3.73
N GLY A 305 -20.14 7.02 -4.12
CA GLY A 305 -18.73 6.72 -4.35
C GLY A 305 -17.97 6.39 -3.07
N SER A 306 -16.66 6.24 -3.20
CA SER A 306 -15.76 6.02 -2.07
C SER A 306 -14.79 7.18 -1.94
N HIS A 307 -14.55 7.59 -0.71
CA HIS A 307 -13.74 8.75 -0.38
C HIS A 307 -12.55 8.32 0.46
N GLU A 308 -11.36 8.85 0.15
CA GLU A 308 -10.15 8.62 0.92
C GLU A 308 -9.42 9.94 1.15
N ILE A 309 -9.08 10.19 2.40
CA ILE A 309 -8.26 11.33 2.81
C ILE A 309 -6.96 10.78 3.38
N SER A 310 -5.83 11.33 2.96
CA SER A 310 -4.52 10.97 3.46
C SER A 310 -3.75 12.22 3.85
N LEU A 311 -3.18 12.19 5.05
CA LEU A 311 -2.32 13.24 5.59
C LEU A 311 -0.97 12.65 5.92
N THR A 312 0.09 13.14 5.28
CA THR A 312 1.47 12.67 5.53
C THR A 312 2.31 13.84 6.01
N PHE A 313 3.01 13.65 7.10
CA PHE A 313 3.96 14.60 7.63
C PHE A 313 5.38 14.01 7.55
N LYS A 314 6.28 14.66 6.82
CA LYS A 314 7.68 14.27 6.64
C LYS A 314 8.58 15.27 7.34
N MET A 315 9.45 14.76 8.25
CA MET A 315 10.41 15.57 8.98
C MET A 315 11.80 14.95 8.92
N GLY A 316 12.80 15.80 9.19
CA GLY A 316 14.18 15.35 9.28
C GLY A 316 14.77 15.07 7.90
N ASP A 317 15.46 16.05 7.34
CA ASP A 317 16.20 15.89 6.09
C ASP A 317 17.53 15.15 6.36
N ASN A 318 17.41 13.90 6.69
CA ASN A 318 18.57 13.05 6.92
C ASN A 318 19.23 12.57 5.62
N ALA A 319 18.62 12.89 4.47
CA ALA A 319 19.03 12.44 3.15
C ALA A 319 19.48 13.57 2.22
N ARG A 320 19.71 14.78 2.70
CA ARG A 320 20.14 15.97 1.91
C ARG A 320 21.28 15.74 0.92
N ARG A 321 21.99 14.61 1.03
CA ARG A 321 23.14 14.31 0.16
C ARG A 321 22.75 13.77 -1.21
N TYR A 322 21.48 13.38 -1.41
CA TYR A 322 20.99 12.87 -2.67
C TYR A 322 19.86 13.76 -3.21
N ARG A 323 20.15 14.60 -4.17
CA ARG A 323 19.16 15.51 -4.81
C ARG A 323 17.90 14.82 -5.34
N TRP A 324 17.98 13.53 -5.59
CA TRP A 324 16.86 12.74 -6.10
C TRP A 324 15.88 12.24 -5.01
N ILE A 325 16.28 12.30 -3.72
CA ILE A 325 15.41 11.90 -2.61
C ILE A 325 14.36 12.98 -2.31
N ASN A 326 14.60 14.22 -2.69
CA ASN A 326 13.69 15.35 -2.41
C ASN A 326 12.42 15.37 -3.27
N ARG A 327 12.14 14.34 -4.06
CA ARG A 327 11.06 14.36 -5.04
C ARG A 327 9.78 13.63 -4.65
N TYR A 328 9.70 13.16 -3.41
CA TYR A 328 8.48 12.49 -2.92
C TYR A 328 8.17 12.90 -1.50
#